data_e75ca5503f3c857864851f11e50dd2da
#
_entry.id   e75ca5503f3c857864851f11e50dd2da
#
_cell.length_a   1.000
_cell.length_b   1.000
_cell.length_c   1.000
_cell.angle_alpha   90.00
_cell.angle_beta   90.00
_cell.angle_gamma   90.00
#
_symmetry.space_group_name_H-M   'P 1'
#
loop_
_entity.id
_entity.type
_entity.pdbx_description
1 polymer ?
#
loop_
_entity_poly.entity_id
_entity_poly.type
_entity_poly.pdbx_seq_one_letter_code
_entity_poly.pdbx_strand_id
1 'polypeptide(L)'
;MSEESAAVLAALGRRGWTLGIAESLTGGALCADVVAIPGASAVLLGGVVAYATPVKATVLGVDVALLAAHGPVHPQVALQMADGVRDVVGVGGAPADVGVSTTGIAGPDSPDGQPVGTVHIGVVTPVASRTTAFHFSGDRDAIRAQAVAAALREVLAAVAE
;
A
#
# COMPACT_ATOMS: atom_id res chain seq x y z
N MET A 1 5.93 -15.54 3.40
CA MET A 1 5.46 -15.43 4.81
C MET A 1 6.55 -14.76 5.62
N SER A 2 6.35 -13.51 5.94
CA SER A 2 7.36 -12.71 6.67
C SER A 2 6.97 -12.55 8.15
N GLU A 3 7.98 -12.28 8.98
CA GLU A 3 7.73 -11.94 10.39
C GLU A 3 6.96 -10.62 10.51
N GLU A 4 7.22 -9.69 9.60
CA GLU A 4 6.52 -8.41 9.56
C GLU A 4 5.01 -8.60 9.30
N SER A 5 4.62 -9.48 8.38
CA SER A 5 3.20 -9.77 8.13
C SER A 5 2.51 -10.38 9.36
N ALA A 6 3.17 -11.30 10.04
CA ALA A 6 2.65 -11.87 11.28
C ALA A 6 2.49 -10.80 12.37
N ALA A 7 3.47 -9.90 12.50
CA ALA A 7 3.42 -8.80 13.46
C ALA A 7 2.31 -7.79 13.13
N VAL A 8 2.11 -7.46 11.84
CA VAL A 8 1.02 -6.58 11.38
C VAL A 8 -0.33 -7.17 11.76
N LEU A 9 -0.56 -8.43 11.43
CA LEU A 9 -1.84 -9.09 11.73
C LEU A 9 -2.11 -9.14 13.24
N ALA A 10 -1.09 -9.44 14.04
CA ALA A 10 -1.21 -9.45 15.49
C ALA A 10 -1.51 -8.05 16.05
N ALA A 11 -0.83 -7.01 15.56
CA ALA A 11 -1.02 -5.64 16.01
C ALA A 11 -2.42 -5.12 15.67
N LEU A 12 -2.89 -5.36 14.44
CA LEU A 12 -4.22 -4.97 13.99
C LEU A 12 -5.31 -5.75 14.72
N GLY A 13 -5.10 -7.07 14.91
CA GLY A 13 -6.04 -7.91 15.65
C GLY A 13 -6.25 -7.45 17.09
N ARG A 14 -5.18 -7.02 17.78
CA ARG A 14 -5.30 -6.45 19.14
C ARG A 14 -6.13 -5.17 19.21
N ARG A 15 -6.11 -4.39 18.13
CA ARG A 15 -6.94 -3.17 18.01
C ARG A 15 -8.35 -3.43 17.52
N GLY A 16 -8.64 -4.62 17.02
CA GLY A 16 -9.88 -4.93 16.32
C GLY A 16 -9.99 -4.20 14.98
N TRP A 17 -8.87 -3.86 14.35
CA TRP A 17 -8.82 -3.12 13.09
C TRP A 17 -8.65 -4.06 11.90
N THR A 18 -9.35 -3.74 10.82
CA THR A 18 -9.29 -4.43 9.54
C THR A 18 -8.37 -3.70 8.56
N LEU A 19 -7.87 -4.41 7.56
CA LEU A 19 -6.86 -3.94 6.62
C LEU A 19 -7.33 -4.06 5.17
N GLY A 20 -7.13 -2.99 4.41
CA GLY A 20 -7.20 -2.97 2.95
C GLY A 20 -5.82 -2.65 2.36
N ILE A 21 -5.48 -3.26 1.24
CA ILE A 21 -4.16 -3.12 0.60
C ILE A 21 -4.33 -2.63 -0.84
N ALA A 22 -3.65 -1.54 -1.20
CA ALA A 22 -3.59 -1.02 -2.56
C ALA A 22 -2.16 -1.12 -3.10
N GLU A 23 -1.97 -1.84 -4.19
CA GLU A 23 -0.66 -2.11 -4.74
C GLU A 23 -0.50 -1.56 -6.16
N SER A 24 0.67 -1.03 -6.47
CA SER A 24 1.10 -0.74 -7.84
C SER A 24 2.31 -1.59 -8.19
N LEU A 25 3.52 -1.14 -7.95
CA LEU A 25 4.74 -1.87 -8.34
C LEU A 25 4.88 -3.25 -7.68
N THR A 26 4.29 -3.46 -6.54
CA THR A 26 4.36 -4.74 -5.81
C THR A 26 3.47 -5.82 -6.41
N GLY A 27 2.46 -5.43 -7.18
CA GLY A 27 1.70 -6.31 -8.07
C GLY A 27 0.98 -7.49 -7.42
N GLY A 28 0.57 -7.34 -6.16
CA GLY A 28 -0.08 -8.39 -5.37
C GLY A 28 0.84 -9.07 -4.36
N ALA A 29 2.15 -8.80 -4.39
CA ALA A 29 3.11 -9.44 -3.50
C ALA A 29 2.89 -9.09 -2.03
N LEU A 30 2.49 -7.85 -1.72
CA LEU A 30 2.17 -7.42 -0.36
C LEU A 30 0.95 -8.18 0.18
N CYS A 31 -0.11 -8.22 -0.59
CA CYS A 31 -1.32 -8.95 -0.23
C CYS A 31 -1.04 -10.45 -0.06
N ALA A 32 -0.25 -11.05 -0.97
CA ALA A 32 0.14 -12.45 -0.90
C ALA A 32 0.96 -12.77 0.35
N ASP A 33 1.87 -11.89 0.75
CA ASP A 33 2.68 -12.09 1.96
C ASP A 33 1.82 -12.08 3.23
N VAL A 34 0.84 -11.18 3.30
CA VAL A 34 -0.12 -11.12 4.42
C VAL A 34 -1.03 -12.36 4.45
N VAL A 35 -1.57 -12.77 3.30
CA VAL A 35 -2.45 -13.93 3.17
C VAL A 35 -1.74 -15.23 3.56
N ALA A 36 -0.42 -15.31 3.40
CA ALA A 36 0.35 -16.49 3.77
C ALA A 36 0.32 -16.80 5.29
N ILE A 37 -0.07 -15.84 6.12
CA ILE A 37 -0.15 -16.02 7.57
C ILE A 37 -1.50 -16.66 7.95
N PRO A 38 -1.50 -17.78 8.67
CA PRO A 38 -2.76 -18.36 9.19
C PRO A 38 -3.53 -17.36 10.05
N GLY A 39 -4.82 -17.25 9.81
CA GLY A 39 -5.68 -16.30 10.51
C GLY A 39 -5.76 -14.91 9.88
N ALA A 40 -5.12 -14.69 8.74
CA ALA A 40 -5.16 -13.40 8.02
C ALA A 40 -6.59 -12.91 7.75
N SER A 41 -7.53 -13.83 7.51
CA SER A 41 -8.94 -13.50 7.21
C SER A 41 -9.69 -12.76 8.32
N ALA A 42 -9.18 -12.78 9.54
CA ALA A 42 -9.77 -12.03 10.65
C ALA A 42 -9.44 -10.52 10.56
N VAL A 43 -8.44 -10.14 9.77
CA VAL A 43 -7.92 -8.76 9.67
C VAL A 43 -7.97 -8.24 8.24
N LEU A 44 -7.46 -9.01 7.28
CA LEU A 44 -7.39 -8.59 5.88
C LEU A 44 -8.77 -8.73 5.21
N LEU A 45 -9.33 -7.61 4.76
CA LEU A 45 -10.58 -7.62 3.99
C LEU A 45 -10.35 -7.86 2.50
N GLY A 46 -9.26 -7.35 1.96
CA GLY A 46 -8.96 -7.50 0.55
C GLY A 46 -7.84 -6.58 0.08
N GLY A 47 -7.51 -6.70 -1.21
CA GLY A 47 -6.52 -5.87 -1.84
C GLY A 47 -6.85 -5.59 -3.30
N VAL A 48 -6.30 -4.50 -3.81
CA VAL A 48 -6.47 -4.04 -5.20
C VAL A 48 -5.08 -3.83 -5.80
N VAL A 49 -4.84 -4.43 -6.95
CA VAL A 49 -3.68 -4.12 -7.77
C VAL A 49 -4.09 -3.08 -8.82
N ALA A 50 -3.75 -1.83 -8.57
CA ALA A 50 -4.04 -0.68 -9.44
C ALA A 50 -2.76 -0.29 -10.19
N TYR A 51 -2.34 -1.12 -11.14
CA TYR A 51 -1.04 -1.00 -11.79
C TYR A 51 -1.01 0.13 -12.83
N ALA A 52 -1.98 0.16 -13.75
CA ALA A 52 -2.09 1.25 -14.70
C ALA A 52 -2.53 2.55 -14.01
N THR A 53 -1.94 3.68 -14.42
CA THR A 53 -2.27 4.98 -13.83
C THR A 53 -3.76 5.29 -13.79
N PRO A 54 -4.55 5.10 -14.88
CA PRO A 54 -5.98 5.37 -14.85
C PRO A 54 -6.76 4.52 -13.85
N VAL A 55 -6.32 3.30 -13.57
CA VAL A 55 -6.97 2.40 -12.59
C VAL A 55 -6.90 2.94 -11.18
N LYS A 56 -5.84 3.68 -10.85
CA LYS A 56 -5.73 4.38 -9.55
C LYS A 56 -6.89 5.36 -9.34
N ALA A 57 -7.33 6.03 -10.40
CA ALA A 57 -8.47 6.93 -10.35
C ALA A 57 -9.80 6.17 -10.37
N THR A 58 -9.99 5.25 -11.32
CA THR A 58 -11.29 4.60 -11.54
C THR A 58 -11.67 3.63 -10.44
N VAL A 59 -10.71 2.96 -9.82
CA VAL A 59 -10.96 1.97 -8.75
C VAL A 59 -10.74 2.56 -7.36
N LEU A 60 -9.64 3.29 -7.15
CA LEU A 60 -9.26 3.79 -5.83
C LEU A 60 -9.65 5.24 -5.57
N GLY A 61 -10.19 5.92 -6.56
CA GLY A 61 -10.64 7.32 -6.41
C GLY A 61 -9.51 8.34 -6.29
N VAL A 62 -8.31 8.00 -6.79
CA VAL A 62 -7.21 8.98 -6.83
C VAL A 62 -7.59 10.12 -7.77
N ASP A 63 -7.30 11.35 -7.37
CA ASP A 63 -7.63 12.56 -8.11
C ASP A 63 -6.95 12.55 -9.49
N VAL A 64 -7.77 12.64 -10.55
CA VAL A 64 -7.32 12.67 -11.94
C VAL A 64 -6.38 13.87 -12.20
N ALA A 65 -6.68 15.03 -11.60
CA ALA A 65 -5.84 16.21 -11.76
C ALA A 65 -4.46 16.03 -11.11
N LEU A 66 -4.39 15.36 -9.96
CA LEU A 66 -3.15 15.01 -9.29
C LEU A 66 -2.29 14.08 -10.16
N LEU A 67 -2.91 13.05 -10.72
CA LEU A 67 -2.23 12.11 -11.63
C LEU A 67 -1.71 12.80 -12.89
N ALA A 68 -2.49 13.70 -13.46
CA ALA A 68 -2.11 14.47 -14.65
C ALA A 68 -0.94 15.42 -14.37
N ALA A 69 -0.92 16.07 -13.20
CA ALA A 69 0.10 17.05 -12.84
C ALA A 69 1.43 16.40 -12.40
N HIS A 70 1.38 15.28 -11.66
CA HIS A 70 2.55 14.70 -10.97
C HIS A 70 2.85 13.26 -11.37
N GLY A 71 2.00 12.59 -12.14
CA GLY A 71 2.14 11.18 -12.44
C GLY A 71 1.77 10.29 -11.25
N PRO A 72 1.93 8.95 -11.41
CA PRO A 72 1.47 7.99 -10.40
C PRO A 72 2.40 7.84 -9.20
N VAL A 73 3.66 8.28 -9.30
CA VAL A 73 4.68 8.13 -8.24
C VAL A 73 4.83 9.45 -7.48
N HIS A 74 3.97 9.64 -6.49
CA HIS A 74 3.87 10.87 -5.73
C HIS A 74 3.32 10.57 -4.33
N PRO A 75 3.77 11.28 -3.27
CA PRO A 75 3.28 11.00 -1.90
C PRO A 75 1.75 11.11 -1.77
N GLN A 76 1.14 12.12 -2.40
CA GLN A 76 -0.32 12.29 -2.33
C GLN A 76 -1.08 11.20 -3.08
N VAL A 77 -0.50 10.63 -4.14
CA VAL A 77 -1.08 9.47 -4.82
C VAL A 77 -1.10 8.27 -3.89
N ALA A 78 0.02 7.99 -3.20
CA ALA A 78 0.10 6.93 -2.21
C ALA A 78 -0.95 7.11 -1.10
N LEU A 79 -1.10 8.33 -0.59
CA LEU A 79 -2.09 8.62 0.45
C LEU A 79 -3.52 8.36 -0.03
N GLN A 80 -3.87 8.84 -1.21
CA GLN A 80 -5.21 8.66 -1.77
C GLN A 80 -5.49 7.20 -2.15
N MET A 81 -4.47 6.45 -2.59
CA MET A 81 -4.61 5.00 -2.80
C MET A 81 -4.92 4.28 -1.48
N ALA A 82 -4.19 4.58 -0.43
CA ALA A 82 -4.39 3.98 0.89
C ALA A 82 -5.77 4.32 1.48
N ASP A 83 -6.23 5.54 1.31
CA ASP A 83 -7.56 5.94 1.76
C ASP A 83 -8.66 5.29 0.91
N GLY A 84 -8.54 5.34 -0.41
CA GLY A 84 -9.55 4.80 -1.33
C GLY A 84 -9.75 3.30 -1.22
N VAL A 85 -8.70 2.52 -0.98
CA VAL A 85 -8.85 1.06 -0.85
C VAL A 85 -9.68 0.66 0.36
N ARG A 86 -9.73 1.45 1.41
CA ARG A 86 -10.55 1.18 2.59
C ARG A 86 -12.03 1.06 2.22
N ASP A 87 -12.51 1.93 1.36
CA ASP A 87 -13.90 1.89 0.87
C ASP A 87 -14.13 0.74 -0.10
N VAL A 88 -13.19 0.51 -1.02
CA VAL A 88 -13.30 -0.52 -2.05
C VAL A 88 -13.44 -1.92 -1.45
N VAL A 89 -12.66 -2.23 -0.42
CA VAL A 89 -12.69 -3.55 0.23
C VAL A 89 -13.63 -3.60 1.42
N GLY A 90 -14.38 -2.53 1.67
CA GLY A 90 -15.32 -2.45 2.80
C GLY A 90 -16.37 -3.55 2.77
N VAL A 91 -16.78 -3.97 3.94
CA VAL A 91 -17.76 -5.05 4.14
C VAL A 91 -18.93 -4.55 4.97
N GLY A 92 -20.16 -4.88 4.55
CA GLY A 92 -21.37 -4.52 5.28
C GLY A 92 -21.58 -3.01 5.39
N GLY A 93 -21.13 -2.22 4.42
CA GLY A 93 -21.25 -0.76 4.44
C GLY A 93 -20.18 -0.04 5.28
N ALA A 94 -19.26 -0.77 5.91
CA ALA A 94 -18.15 -0.21 6.69
C ALA A 94 -16.83 -0.33 5.91
N PRO A 95 -16.03 0.75 5.83
CA PRO A 95 -14.70 0.68 5.23
C PRO A 95 -13.75 -0.17 6.07
N ALA A 96 -12.64 -0.60 5.48
CA ALA A 96 -11.53 -1.11 6.28
C ALA A 96 -11.01 -0.01 7.20
N ASP A 97 -10.59 -0.37 8.41
CA ASP A 97 -10.07 0.60 9.38
C ASP A 97 -8.74 1.19 8.91
N VAL A 98 -7.88 0.33 8.35
CA VAL A 98 -6.55 0.69 7.88
C VAL A 98 -6.44 0.44 6.39
N GLY A 99 -5.85 1.38 5.67
CA GLY A 99 -5.41 1.24 4.29
C GLY A 99 -3.91 1.41 4.18
N VAL A 100 -3.26 0.57 3.39
CA VAL A 100 -1.85 0.72 3.03
C VAL A 100 -1.69 0.70 1.52
N SER A 101 -0.77 1.50 1.00
CA SER A 101 -0.52 1.54 -0.44
C SER A 101 0.96 1.52 -0.78
N THR A 102 1.25 1.04 -2.00
CA THR A 102 2.56 1.14 -2.63
C THR A 102 2.43 1.80 -4.00
N THR A 103 3.27 2.78 -4.28
CA THR A 103 3.46 3.31 -5.64
C THR A 103 4.93 3.64 -5.83
N GLY A 104 5.48 3.34 -7.00
CA GLY A 104 6.90 3.54 -7.22
C GLY A 104 7.41 3.02 -8.55
N ILE A 105 8.72 3.13 -8.73
CA ILE A 105 9.46 2.78 -9.93
C ILE A 105 10.38 1.60 -9.65
N ALA A 106 9.98 0.42 -10.13
CA ALA A 106 10.77 -0.81 -9.93
C ALA A 106 11.96 -0.91 -10.89
N GLY A 107 11.91 -0.21 -12.01
CA GLY A 107 12.96 -0.26 -13.03
C GLY A 107 12.82 -1.45 -13.99
N PRO A 108 13.79 -1.63 -14.92
CA PRO A 108 15.04 -0.86 -15.08
C PRO A 108 14.85 0.56 -15.61
N ASP A 109 13.73 0.85 -16.27
CA ASP A 109 13.42 2.16 -16.84
C ASP A 109 12.56 3.01 -15.91
N SER A 110 12.64 4.34 -16.08
CA SER A 110 11.80 5.30 -15.38
C SER A 110 11.03 6.14 -16.40
N PRO A 111 9.74 5.84 -16.65
CA PRO A 111 8.92 6.54 -17.65
C PRO A 111 8.68 8.01 -17.34
N ASP A 112 8.68 8.39 -16.07
CA ASP A 112 8.39 9.77 -15.62
C ASP A 112 9.61 10.57 -15.19
N GLY A 113 10.82 10.04 -15.44
CA GLY A 113 12.09 10.72 -15.17
C GLY A 113 12.52 10.71 -13.70
N GLN A 114 11.76 10.14 -12.78
CA GLN A 114 12.19 9.97 -11.39
C GLN A 114 13.22 8.84 -11.27
N PRO A 115 14.12 8.87 -10.27
CA PRO A 115 15.09 7.78 -10.09
C PRO A 115 14.41 6.43 -9.90
N VAL A 116 14.94 5.38 -10.54
CA VAL A 116 14.55 4.00 -10.30
C VAL A 116 14.77 3.67 -8.82
N GLY A 117 13.79 3.01 -8.20
CA GLY A 117 13.80 2.73 -6.77
C GLY A 117 13.06 3.76 -5.91
N THR A 118 12.58 4.86 -6.50
CA THR A 118 11.68 5.79 -5.82
C THR A 118 10.36 5.09 -5.52
N VAL A 119 10.01 5.00 -4.23
CA VAL A 119 8.78 4.37 -3.75
C VAL A 119 8.15 5.24 -2.67
N HIS A 120 6.84 5.41 -2.75
CA HIS A 120 6.04 6.04 -1.70
C HIS A 120 5.10 5.02 -1.10
N ILE A 121 5.06 4.97 0.22
CA ILE A 121 4.13 4.15 0.99
C ILE A 121 3.13 5.08 1.67
N GLY A 122 1.85 4.82 1.48
CA GLY A 122 0.78 5.51 2.19
C GLY A 122 0.16 4.60 3.24
N VAL A 123 -0.15 5.14 4.41
CA VAL A 123 -0.90 4.44 5.45
C VAL A 123 -1.95 5.38 6.01
N VAL A 124 -3.19 4.91 6.06
CA VAL A 124 -4.32 5.61 6.68
C VAL A 124 -4.89 4.70 7.76
N THR A 125 -5.05 5.25 8.96
CA THR A 125 -5.67 4.56 10.11
C THR A 125 -6.84 5.38 10.62
N PRO A 126 -7.65 4.89 11.58
CA PRO A 126 -8.72 5.69 12.20
C PRO A 126 -8.22 6.95 12.89
N VAL A 127 -6.94 7.04 13.25
CA VAL A 127 -6.39 8.14 14.06
C VAL A 127 -5.30 8.94 13.36
N ALA A 128 -4.75 8.45 12.24
CA ALA A 128 -3.64 9.10 11.55
C ALA A 128 -3.61 8.74 10.06
N SER A 129 -3.01 9.61 9.27
CA SER A 129 -2.66 9.33 7.88
C SER A 129 -1.25 9.87 7.61
N ARG A 130 -0.44 9.09 6.88
CA ARG A 130 0.92 9.49 6.58
C ARG A 130 1.45 8.85 5.31
N THR A 131 2.49 9.46 4.76
CA THR A 131 3.26 8.92 3.65
C THR A 131 4.74 8.89 4.03
N THR A 132 5.45 7.92 3.52
CA THR A 132 6.90 7.80 3.67
C THR A 132 7.52 7.56 2.31
N ALA A 133 8.56 8.34 1.99
CA ALA A 133 9.31 8.22 0.74
C ALA A 133 10.56 7.37 0.96
N PHE A 134 10.84 6.50 0.00
CA PHE A 134 12.01 5.62 -0.02
C PHE A 134 12.73 5.74 -1.35
N HIS A 135 14.03 5.46 -1.32
CA HIS A 135 14.84 5.26 -2.50
C HIS A 135 15.61 3.95 -2.36
N PHE A 136 15.06 2.89 -2.93
CA PHE A 136 15.63 1.55 -2.82
C PHE A 136 16.66 1.29 -3.91
N SER A 137 17.69 0.50 -3.57
CA SER A 137 18.74 0.06 -4.50
C SER A 137 18.51 -1.38 -4.91
N GLY A 138 19.06 -1.75 -6.05
CA GLY A 138 19.02 -3.09 -6.59
C GLY A 138 18.22 -3.20 -7.89
N ASP A 139 18.00 -4.43 -8.32
CA ASP A 139 17.21 -4.72 -9.51
C ASP A 139 15.70 -4.63 -9.22
N ARG A 140 14.89 -4.88 -10.24
CA ARG A 140 13.43 -4.82 -10.16
C ARG A 140 12.86 -5.69 -9.04
N ASP A 141 13.34 -6.92 -8.91
CA ASP A 141 12.86 -7.85 -7.88
C ASP A 141 13.25 -7.38 -6.47
N ALA A 142 14.48 -6.88 -6.31
CA ALA A 142 14.97 -6.36 -5.03
C ALA A 142 14.19 -5.11 -4.59
N ILE A 143 13.89 -4.20 -5.51
CA ILE A 143 13.10 -3.00 -5.22
C ILE A 143 11.69 -3.37 -4.80
N ARG A 144 11.03 -4.29 -5.51
CA ARG A 144 9.68 -4.76 -5.16
C ARG A 144 9.64 -5.45 -3.80
N ALA A 145 10.62 -6.30 -3.49
CA ALA A 145 10.71 -6.97 -2.19
C ALA A 145 10.92 -5.96 -1.03
N GLN A 146 11.77 -4.97 -1.24
CA GLN A 146 11.99 -3.90 -0.25
C GLN A 146 10.73 -3.05 -0.05
N ALA A 147 9.96 -2.79 -1.11
CA ALA A 147 8.70 -2.06 -1.01
C ALA A 147 7.67 -2.83 -0.18
N VAL A 148 7.56 -4.14 -0.33
CA VAL A 148 6.68 -5.00 0.50
C VAL A 148 7.07 -4.90 1.98
N ALA A 149 8.34 -5.11 2.30
CA ALA A 149 8.83 -5.03 3.67
C ALA A 149 8.64 -3.64 4.28
N ALA A 150 8.91 -2.58 3.51
CA ALA A 150 8.70 -1.21 3.96
C ALA A 150 7.22 -0.92 4.26
N ALA A 151 6.30 -1.36 3.40
CA ALA A 151 4.87 -1.17 3.61
C ALA A 151 4.40 -1.81 4.92
N LEU A 152 4.84 -3.01 5.21
CA LEU A 152 4.51 -3.70 6.46
C LEU A 152 5.05 -2.95 7.69
N ARG A 153 6.30 -2.49 7.63
CA ARG A 153 6.89 -1.69 8.72
C ARG A 153 6.17 -0.36 8.94
N GLU A 154 5.73 0.29 7.85
CA GLU A 154 4.97 1.54 7.96
C GLU A 154 3.59 1.32 8.61
N VAL A 155 2.92 0.21 8.31
CA VAL A 155 1.69 -0.17 9.01
C VAL A 155 1.95 -0.39 10.50
N LEU A 156 2.99 -1.15 10.86
CA LEU A 156 3.36 -1.38 12.27
C LEU A 156 3.62 -0.07 13.01
N ALA A 157 4.36 0.84 12.39
CA ALA A 157 4.65 2.14 12.99
C ALA A 157 3.39 2.99 13.18
N ALA A 158 2.47 2.98 12.21
CA ALA A 158 1.20 3.72 12.29
C ALA A 158 0.26 3.13 13.34
N VAL A 159 0.25 1.82 13.51
CA VAL A 159 -0.60 1.14 14.51
C VAL A 159 -0.08 1.33 15.94
N ALA A 160 1.23 1.57 16.11
CA ALA A 160 1.83 1.84 17.43
C ALA A 160 1.47 3.22 17.99
N GLU A 161 1.04 4.16 17.15
CA GLU A 161 0.60 5.50 17.57
C GLU A 161 -0.81 5.44 18.19
#